data_7f7fad4c27c522aa8d7c3e0fd6177221
#
_entry.id   7f7fad4c27c522aa8d7c3e0fd6177221
#
_cell.length_a   1.000
_cell.length_b   1.000
_cell.length_c   1.000
_cell.angle_alpha   90.00
_cell.angle_beta   90.00
_cell.angle_gamma   90.00
#
_symmetry.space_group_name_H-M   'P 1'
#
loop_
_entity.id
_entity.type
_entity.pdbx_description
1 polymer ?
#
loop_
_entity_poly.entity_id
_entity_poly.type
_entity_poly.pdbx_seq_one_letter_code
_entity_poly.pdbx_strand_id
1 'polypeptide(L)'
;KPSVAQEVAKALKLNTRRQDGYLESEDSIVTWCVGHLVTMSYPEEYDPALKKWSLQTLPFIPTRFKYEVIPSVAKQYKIVAGLLNRPDVETIYVCTDSGREGEYIYRLVEQQAQVHGKNRRRVWIDSQTEEEILRGIREAKDLSEYDNLASAAYLRAKEDYLMGINFSRLLTLKRS
;
A
#
# COMPACT_ATOMS: atom_id res chain seq x y z
N LYS A 1 8.69 -1.79 -7.12
CA LYS A 1 10.02 -1.36 -7.60
C LYS A 1 9.98 -1.22 -9.13
N PRO A 2 10.67 -0.24 -9.69
CA PRO A 2 10.68 -0.05 -11.16
C PRO A 2 11.17 -1.28 -11.93
N SER A 3 12.11 -2.03 -11.36
CA SER A 3 12.64 -3.24 -12.00
C SER A 3 11.56 -4.32 -12.16
N VAL A 4 10.70 -4.48 -11.16
CA VAL A 4 9.58 -5.45 -11.23
C VAL A 4 8.57 -5.02 -12.29
N ALA A 5 8.26 -3.73 -12.36
CA ALA A 5 7.37 -3.19 -13.38
C ALA A 5 7.91 -3.46 -14.78
N GLN A 6 9.22 -3.29 -15.00
CA GLN A 6 9.86 -3.60 -16.27
C GLN A 6 9.77 -5.09 -16.60
N GLU A 7 9.96 -5.97 -15.63
CA GLU A 7 9.82 -7.41 -15.83
C GLU A 7 8.38 -7.79 -16.21
N VAL A 8 7.40 -7.20 -15.57
CA VAL A 8 5.98 -7.44 -15.90
C VAL A 8 5.68 -6.96 -17.33
N ALA A 9 6.11 -5.75 -17.68
CA ALA A 9 5.90 -5.20 -19.01
C ALA A 9 6.56 -6.09 -20.09
N LYS A 10 7.75 -6.58 -19.81
CA LYS A 10 8.48 -7.48 -20.72
C LYS A 10 7.76 -8.83 -20.86
N ALA A 11 7.33 -9.42 -19.77
CA ALA A 11 6.60 -10.69 -19.78
C ALA A 11 5.31 -10.60 -20.61
N LEU A 12 4.60 -9.49 -20.50
CA LEU A 12 3.37 -9.24 -21.22
C LEU A 12 3.62 -8.74 -22.66
N LYS A 13 4.88 -8.56 -23.06
CA LYS A 13 5.27 -8.06 -24.38
C LYS A 13 4.62 -6.71 -24.70
N LEU A 14 4.53 -5.85 -23.70
CA LEU A 14 4.00 -4.50 -23.88
C LEU A 14 5.03 -3.60 -24.52
N ASN A 15 4.61 -2.84 -25.53
CA ASN A 15 5.44 -1.80 -26.13
C ASN A 15 5.26 -0.52 -25.33
N THR A 16 6.05 -0.39 -24.24
CA THR A 16 5.89 0.69 -23.30
C THR A 16 6.77 1.88 -23.59
N ARG A 17 6.25 3.06 -23.26
CA ARG A 17 7.00 4.31 -23.16
C ARG A 17 7.15 4.65 -21.68
N ARG A 18 8.35 5.04 -21.28
CA ARG A 18 8.61 5.43 -19.90
C ARG A 18 8.06 6.82 -19.64
N GLN A 19 7.22 6.92 -18.62
CA GLN A 19 6.69 8.17 -18.10
C GLN A 19 7.24 8.42 -16.70
N ASP A 20 6.88 9.53 -16.12
CA ASP A 20 7.29 9.84 -14.74
C ASP A 20 6.49 8.97 -13.77
N GLY A 21 7.15 7.95 -13.21
CA GLY A 21 6.56 7.05 -12.22
C GLY A 21 5.74 5.89 -12.78
N TYR A 22 5.72 5.68 -14.10
CA TYR A 22 5.00 4.56 -14.70
C TYR A 22 5.48 4.26 -16.12
N LEU A 23 5.05 3.12 -16.65
CA LEU A 23 5.27 2.71 -18.03
C LEU A 23 3.90 2.64 -18.72
N GLU A 24 3.80 3.21 -19.90
CA GLU A 24 2.53 3.26 -20.63
C GLU A 24 2.67 2.59 -22.00
N SER A 25 1.72 1.72 -22.32
CA SER A 25 1.53 1.17 -23.65
C SER A 25 0.16 1.60 -24.19
N GLU A 26 -0.20 1.15 -25.37
CA GLU A 26 -1.45 1.51 -26.01
C GLU A 26 -2.69 1.15 -25.17
N ASP A 27 -2.66 -0.01 -24.51
CA ASP A 27 -3.81 -0.56 -23.78
C ASP A 27 -3.53 -0.86 -22.30
N SER A 28 -2.32 -0.59 -21.82
CA SER A 28 -1.92 -0.98 -20.47
C SER A 28 -0.96 0.02 -19.85
N ILE A 29 -1.03 0.12 -18.53
CA ILE A 29 -0.13 0.95 -17.73
C ILE A 29 0.46 0.07 -16.64
N VAL A 30 1.75 0.20 -16.39
CA VAL A 30 2.43 -0.47 -15.29
C VAL A 30 3.06 0.59 -14.41
N THR A 31 2.68 0.59 -13.14
CA THR A 31 3.24 1.50 -12.15
C THR A 31 3.72 0.70 -10.94
N TRP A 32 4.27 1.39 -9.96
CA TRP A 32 4.90 0.73 -8.81
C TRP A 32 4.77 1.56 -7.54
N CYS A 33 4.86 0.86 -6.42
CA CYS A 33 5.09 1.45 -5.11
C CYS A 33 6.58 1.38 -4.78
N VAL A 34 7.05 2.32 -3.99
CA VAL A 34 8.43 2.33 -3.49
C VAL A 34 8.42 2.01 -1.99
N GLY A 35 8.06 0.76 -1.66
CA GLY A 35 7.72 0.37 -0.32
C GLY A 35 6.34 0.91 0.06
N HIS A 36 6.13 1.27 1.32
CA HIS A 36 4.89 1.90 1.76
C HIS A 36 4.77 3.32 1.21
N LEU A 37 3.60 3.66 0.67
CA LEU A 37 3.26 5.02 0.27
C LEU A 37 2.34 5.70 1.29
N VAL A 38 1.63 4.91 2.08
CA VAL A 38 0.67 5.35 3.09
C VAL A 38 1.02 4.69 4.42
N THR A 39 0.84 5.40 5.50
CA THR A 39 1.11 4.91 6.85
C THR A 39 0.07 5.41 7.84
N MET A 40 0.04 4.82 9.02
CA MET A 40 -0.79 5.31 10.13
C MET A 40 -0.23 6.62 10.68
N SER A 41 -1.12 7.55 10.98
CA SER A 41 -0.74 8.86 11.52
C SER A 41 -0.29 8.76 12.97
N TYR A 42 0.63 9.63 13.37
CA TYR A 42 1.07 9.72 14.76
C TYR A 42 -0.03 10.31 15.66
N PRO A 43 0.07 10.11 17.01
CA PRO A 43 -0.96 10.61 17.93
C PRO A 43 -1.27 12.10 17.81
N GLU A 44 -0.29 12.94 17.51
CA GLU A 44 -0.49 14.39 17.35
C GLU A 44 -1.44 14.76 16.22
N GLU A 45 -1.64 13.89 15.25
CA GLU A 45 -2.61 14.11 14.18
C GLU A 45 -4.06 13.89 14.65
N TYR A 46 -4.25 13.21 15.78
CA TYR A 46 -5.54 13.03 16.42
C TYR A 46 -5.86 14.20 17.37
N ASP A 47 -4.84 14.65 18.12
CA ASP A 47 -4.91 15.78 19.02
C ASP A 47 -3.51 16.39 19.12
N PRO A 48 -3.32 17.66 18.74
CA PRO A 48 -1.99 18.30 18.80
C PRO A 48 -1.34 18.26 20.17
N ALA A 49 -2.12 18.21 21.23
CA ALA A 49 -1.60 18.08 22.61
C ALA A 49 -0.82 16.79 22.81
N LEU A 50 -1.10 15.76 22.03
CA LEU A 50 -0.43 14.45 22.14
C LEU A 50 0.98 14.44 21.54
N LYS A 51 1.42 15.52 20.92
CA LYS A 51 2.80 15.68 20.49
C LYS A 51 3.73 15.69 21.70
N LYS A 52 3.28 16.28 22.81
CA LYS A 52 4.00 16.23 24.09
C LYS A 52 3.72 14.90 24.78
N TRP A 53 4.76 14.18 25.10
CA TRP A 53 4.63 12.90 25.79
C TRP A 53 4.34 13.14 27.28
N SER A 54 3.28 12.51 27.80
CA SER A 54 2.86 12.64 29.19
C SER A 54 2.24 11.32 29.66
N LEU A 55 2.51 10.94 30.92
CA LEU A 55 1.88 9.77 31.53
C LEU A 55 0.36 9.89 31.61
N GLN A 56 -0.15 11.12 31.68
CA GLN A 56 -1.59 11.38 31.79
C GLN A 56 -2.33 11.07 30.48
N THR A 57 -1.62 11.09 29.34
CA THR A 57 -2.22 10.81 28.04
C THR A 57 -1.99 9.38 27.57
N LEU A 58 -1.47 8.52 28.41
CA LEU A 58 -1.27 7.10 28.12
C LEU A 58 -2.33 6.25 28.83
N PRO A 59 -2.74 5.10 28.27
CA PRO A 59 -2.37 4.64 26.95
C PRO A 59 -3.11 5.40 25.85
N PHE A 60 -2.44 5.57 24.70
CA PHE A 60 -3.07 6.12 23.51
C PHE A 60 -3.73 4.98 22.72
N ILE A 61 -5.07 4.97 22.68
CA ILE A 61 -5.86 3.95 21.97
C ILE A 61 -6.96 4.67 21.20
N PRO A 62 -6.72 4.98 19.90
CA PRO A 62 -7.74 5.67 19.12
C PRO A 62 -8.90 4.74 18.79
N THR A 63 -10.11 5.29 18.77
CA THR A 63 -11.29 4.55 18.34
C THR A 63 -11.33 4.38 16.82
N ARG A 64 -10.74 5.31 16.09
CA ARG A 64 -10.65 5.29 14.65
C ARG A 64 -9.22 5.66 14.23
N PHE A 65 -8.57 4.75 13.47
CA PHE A 65 -7.20 4.98 13.00
C PHE A 65 -7.19 5.93 11.82
N LYS A 66 -6.26 6.89 11.84
CA LYS A 66 -6.02 7.81 10.75
C LYS A 66 -4.79 7.37 9.95
N TYR A 67 -4.84 7.62 8.66
CA TYR A 67 -3.78 7.28 7.72
C TYR A 67 -3.36 8.51 6.95
N GLU A 68 -2.11 8.53 6.52
CA GLU A 68 -1.57 9.65 5.77
C GLU A 68 -0.57 9.18 4.72
N VAL A 69 -0.38 10.00 3.70
CA VAL A 69 0.66 9.76 2.69
C VAL A 69 2.02 10.08 3.31
N ILE A 70 2.99 9.18 3.10
CA ILE A 70 4.36 9.40 3.57
C ILE A 70 4.99 10.54 2.77
N PRO A 71 5.44 11.64 3.41
CA PRO A 71 5.91 12.83 2.68
C PRO A 71 7.04 12.56 1.69
N SER A 72 7.99 11.70 2.03
CA SER A 72 9.16 11.41 1.19
C SER A 72 8.79 10.70 -0.12
N VAL A 73 7.62 10.08 -0.21
CA VAL A 73 7.14 9.36 -1.39
C VAL A 73 5.82 9.91 -1.93
N ALA A 74 5.47 11.14 -1.52
CA ALA A 74 4.20 11.76 -1.90
C ALA A 74 4.06 11.93 -3.42
N LYS A 75 5.15 12.17 -4.14
CA LYS A 75 5.12 12.29 -5.59
C LYS A 75 4.67 10.98 -6.23
N GLN A 76 5.28 9.86 -5.85
CA GLN A 76 4.91 8.55 -6.39
C GLN A 76 3.48 8.17 -5.98
N TYR A 77 3.08 8.48 -4.76
CA TYR A 77 1.70 8.28 -4.34
C TYR A 77 0.71 9.00 -5.26
N LYS A 78 0.95 10.27 -5.55
CA LYS A 78 0.07 11.05 -6.42
C LYS A 78 -0.04 10.44 -7.81
N ILE A 79 1.08 9.96 -8.35
CA ILE A 79 1.11 9.31 -9.66
C ILE A 79 0.26 8.03 -9.62
N VAL A 80 0.50 7.17 -8.66
CA VAL A 80 -0.22 5.90 -8.54
C VAL A 80 -1.72 6.14 -8.31
N ALA A 81 -2.07 7.03 -7.39
CA ALA A 81 -3.46 7.35 -7.10
C ALA A 81 -4.18 7.92 -8.32
N GLY A 82 -3.53 8.79 -9.07
CA GLY A 82 -4.07 9.35 -10.31
C GLY A 82 -4.30 8.28 -11.36
N LEU A 83 -3.38 7.35 -11.52
CA LEU A 83 -3.50 6.25 -12.47
C LEU A 83 -4.62 5.28 -12.09
N LEU A 84 -4.73 4.92 -10.82
CA LEU A 84 -5.79 4.02 -10.33
C LEU A 84 -7.19 4.61 -10.51
N ASN A 85 -7.30 5.93 -10.49
CA ASN A 85 -8.57 6.63 -10.61
C ASN A 85 -8.89 7.13 -12.03
N ARG A 86 -8.04 6.81 -13.01
CA ARG A 86 -8.31 7.21 -14.40
C ARG A 86 -9.63 6.62 -14.88
N PRO A 87 -10.49 7.42 -15.53
CA PRO A 87 -11.78 6.91 -16.03
C PRO A 87 -11.66 5.81 -17.06
N ASP A 88 -10.56 5.78 -17.83
CA ASP A 88 -10.32 4.76 -18.85
C ASP A 88 -9.71 3.47 -18.30
N VAL A 89 -9.38 3.41 -17.02
CA VAL A 89 -8.90 2.20 -16.35
C VAL A 89 -10.10 1.41 -15.85
N GLU A 90 -10.29 0.22 -16.38
CA GLU A 90 -11.38 -0.68 -15.99
C GLU A 90 -10.94 -1.72 -14.98
N THR A 91 -9.77 -2.31 -15.19
CA THR A 91 -9.23 -3.40 -14.38
C THR A 91 -7.86 -3.04 -13.82
N ILE A 92 -7.67 -3.31 -12.54
CA ILE A 92 -6.41 -3.14 -11.84
C ILE A 92 -5.88 -4.53 -11.48
N TYR A 93 -4.68 -4.85 -11.99
CA TYR A 93 -3.95 -6.04 -11.58
C TYR A 93 -3.00 -5.65 -10.46
N VAL A 94 -3.24 -6.21 -9.28
CA VAL A 94 -2.47 -5.92 -8.07
C VAL A 94 -1.29 -6.87 -8.01
N CYS A 95 -0.10 -6.36 -8.27
CA CYS A 95 1.14 -7.15 -8.40
C CYS A 95 2.15 -6.85 -7.30
N THR A 96 1.72 -6.30 -6.17
CA THR A 96 2.59 -6.16 -5.00
C THR A 96 3.02 -7.54 -4.49
N ASP A 97 4.09 -7.58 -3.71
CA ASP A 97 4.65 -8.84 -3.24
C ASP A 97 3.55 -9.79 -2.72
N SER A 98 3.68 -11.07 -3.02
CA SER A 98 2.74 -12.09 -2.59
C SER A 98 2.96 -12.37 -1.12
N GLY A 99 2.04 -11.94 -0.29
CA GLY A 99 2.12 -12.05 1.14
C GLY A 99 1.33 -10.96 1.84
N ARG A 100 1.31 -11.03 3.17
CA ARG A 100 0.56 -10.10 3.99
C ARG A 100 1.03 -8.66 3.83
N GLU A 101 2.35 -8.43 3.79
CA GLU A 101 2.91 -7.10 3.65
C GLU A 101 2.57 -6.46 2.30
N GLY A 102 2.73 -7.20 1.22
CA GLY A 102 2.39 -6.69 -0.13
C GLY A 102 0.90 -6.40 -0.27
N GLU A 103 0.05 -7.23 0.33
CA GLU A 103 -1.39 -6.98 0.36
C GLU A 103 -1.70 -5.69 1.12
N TYR A 104 -1.08 -5.49 2.27
CA TYR A 104 -1.26 -4.31 3.09
C TYR A 104 -0.84 -3.03 2.36
N ILE A 105 0.32 -3.05 1.71
CA ILE A 105 0.82 -1.91 0.95
C ILE A 105 -0.22 -1.44 -0.08
N TYR A 106 -0.76 -2.36 -0.86
CA TYR A 106 -1.75 -2.00 -1.89
C TYR A 106 -3.06 -1.52 -1.28
N ARG A 107 -3.58 -2.23 -0.26
CA ARG A 107 -4.87 -1.88 0.35
C ARG A 107 -4.84 -0.48 0.94
N LEU A 108 -3.73 -0.07 1.54
CA LEU A 108 -3.57 1.28 2.06
C LEU A 108 -3.64 2.33 0.96
N VAL A 109 -3.00 2.08 -0.17
CA VAL A 109 -3.03 3.01 -1.32
C VAL A 109 -4.45 3.10 -1.88
N GLU A 110 -5.11 1.98 -2.07
CA GLU A 110 -6.49 1.93 -2.57
C GLU A 110 -7.45 2.71 -1.67
N GLN A 111 -7.35 2.49 -0.37
CA GLN A 111 -8.14 3.18 0.63
C GLN A 111 -7.88 4.69 0.60
N GLN A 112 -6.62 5.11 0.62
CA GLN A 112 -6.24 6.51 0.65
C GLN A 112 -6.62 7.23 -0.64
N ALA A 113 -6.50 6.57 -1.78
CA ALA A 113 -6.85 7.12 -3.08
C ALA A 113 -8.35 7.05 -3.38
N GLN A 114 -9.14 6.42 -2.52
CA GLN A 114 -10.58 6.26 -2.66
C GLN A 114 -10.96 5.65 -4.01
N VAL A 115 -10.32 4.54 -4.33
CA VAL A 115 -10.56 3.81 -5.59
C VAL A 115 -11.89 3.06 -5.49
N HIS A 116 -12.81 3.37 -6.43
CA HIS A 116 -14.13 2.74 -6.49
C HIS A 116 -14.50 2.38 -7.93
N GLY A 117 -15.35 1.38 -8.07
CA GLY A 117 -15.90 1.01 -9.37
C GLY A 117 -14.92 0.34 -10.32
N LYS A 118 -13.81 -0.15 -9.83
CA LYS A 118 -12.80 -0.85 -10.62
C LYS A 118 -12.88 -2.34 -10.40
N ASN A 119 -12.60 -3.11 -11.45
CA ASN A 119 -12.39 -4.54 -11.35
C ASN A 119 -10.95 -4.76 -10.88
N ARG A 120 -10.77 -5.45 -9.76
CA ARG A 120 -9.44 -5.62 -9.14
C ARG A 120 -9.10 -7.11 -9.09
N ARG A 121 -7.94 -7.45 -9.65
CA ARG A 121 -7.47 -8.83 -9.76
C ARG A 121 -6.13 -8.94 -9.04
N ARG A 122 -6.03 -9.88 -8.10
CA ARG A 122 -4.80 -10.10 -7.33
C ARG A 122 -3.90 -11.09 -8.06
N VAL A 123 -2.71 -10.64 -8.41
CA VAL A 123 -1.68 -11.49 -8.99
C VAL A 123 -0.83 -12.06 -7.85
N TRP A 124 -0.78 -13.39 -7.77
CA TRP A 124 -0.05 -14.08 -6.71
C TRP A 124 0.98 -15.00 -7.34
N ILE A 125 2.27 -14.67 -7.16
CA ILE A 125 3.37 -15.35 -7.83
C ILE A 125 4.49 -15.67 -6.82
N ASP A 126 5.21 -16.76 -7.09
CA ASP A 126 6.31 -17.22 -6.24
C ASP A 126 7.67 -16.76 -6.76
N SER A 127 7.75 -16.32 -8.01
CA SER A 127 8.97 -15.83 -8.62
C SER A 127 8.64 -14.81 -9.71
N GLN A 128 9.68 -14.15 -10.25
CA GLN A 128 9.50 -13.13 -11.28
C GLN A 128 9.96 -13.60 -12.67
N THR A 129 9.89 -14.90 -12.92
CA THR A 129 10.13 -15.44 -14.26
C THR A 129 8.96 -15.08 -15.17
N GLU A 130 9.23 -15.01 -16.48
CA GLU A 130 8.20 -14.69 -17.48
C GLU A 130 7.00 -15.64 -17.36
N GLU A 131 7.26 -16.95 -17.25
CA GLU A 131 6.20 -17.96 -17.12
C GLU A 131 5.35 -17.74 -15.88
N GLU A 132 5.96 -17.44 -14.74
CA GLU A 132 5.25 -17.26 -13.50
C GLU A 132 4.43 -15.97 -13.52
N ILE A 133 4.95 -14.90 -14.08
CA ILE A 133 4.21 -13.64 -14.22
C ILE A 133 2.97 -13.86 -15.10
N LEU A 134 3.13 -14.51 -16.23
CA LEU A 134 2.01 -14.79 -17.14
C LEU A 134 0.97 -15.71 -16.49
N ARG A 135 1.42 -16.72 -15.74
CA ARG A 135 0.51 -17.59 -14.98
C ARG A 135 -0.25 -16.77 -13.92
N GLY A 136 0.44 -15.96 -13.17
CA GLY A 136 -0.16 -15.15 -12.11
C GLY A 136 -1.23 -14.19 -12.63
N ILE A 137 -1.01 -13.60 -13.79
CA ILE A 137 -2.00 -12.70 -14.41
C ILE A 137 -3.19 -13.51 -14.94
N ARG A 138 -2.94 -14.64 -15.59
CA ARG A 138 -4.00 -15.49 -16.12
C ARG A 138 -4.87 -16.08 -15.02
N GLU A 139 -4.29 -16.45 -13.88
CA GLU A 139 -4.98 -17.06 -12.75
C GLU A 139 -5.33 -16.07 -11.66
N ALA A 140 -5.21 -14.77 -11.91
CA ALA A 140 -5.52 -13.75 -10.93
C ALA A 140 -6.97 -13.83 -10.48
N LYS A 141 -7.17 -13.81 -9.16
CA LYS A 141 -8.50 -13.87 -8.55
C LYS A 141 -8.97 -12.49 -8.17
N ASP A 142 -10.27 -12.36 -7.95
CA ASP A 142 -10.80 -11.09 -7.46
C ASP A 142 -10.12 -10.72 -6.14
N LEU A 143 -9.83 -9.44 -5.97
CA LEU A 143 -9.12 -8.95 -4.77
C LEU A 143 -9.87 -9.28 -3.48
N SER A 144 -11.19 -9.36 -3.53
CA SER A 144 -12.02 -9.70 -2.37
C SER A 144 -11.70 -11.07 -1.77
N GLU A 145 -11.15 -12.00 -2.55
CA GLU A 145 -10.75 -13.31 -2.03
C GLU A 145 -9.57 -13.22 -1.05
N TYR A 146 -8.91 -12.05 -1.00
CA TYR A 146 -7.80 -11.78 -0.08
C TYR A 146 -8.20 -10.85 1.07
N ASP A 147 -9.49 -10.65 1.30
CA ASP A 147 -9.99 -9.75 2.35
C ASP A 147 -9.59 -10.22 3.75
N ASN A 148 -9.58 -11.53 4.00
CA ASN A 148 -9.13 -12.06 5.29
C ASN A 148 -7.65 -11.79 5.53
N LEU A 149 -6.83 -11.94 4.50
CA LEU A 149 -5.41 -11.62 4.56
C LEU A 149 -5.19 -10.13 4.83
N ALA A 150 -5.94 -9.28 4.15
CA ALA A 150 -5.89 -7.83 4.35
C ALA A 150 -6.30 -7.46 5.78
N SER A 151 -7.39 -8.04 6.30
CA SER A 151 -7.86 -7.79 7.66
C SER A 151 -6.82 -8.19 8.70
N ALA A 152 -6.16 -9.35 8.50
CA ALA A 152 -5.09 -9.79 9.38
C ALA A 152 -3.89 -8.83 9.33
N ALA A 153 -3.56 -8.31 8.16
CA ALA A 153 -2.48 -7.34 8.00
C ALA A 153 -2.78 -6.01 8.70
N TYR A 154 -3.99 -5.50 8.56
CA TYR A 154 -4.44 -4.29 9.27
C TYR A 154 -4.38 -4.47 10.78
N LEU A 155 -4.88 -5.60 11.28
CA LEU A 155 -4.88 -5.90 12.71
C LEU A 155 -3.45 -5.96 13.25
N ARG A 156 -2.57 -6.68 12.58
CA ARG A 156 -1.16 -6.81 12.97
C ARG A 156 -0.47 -5.44 13.02
N ALA A 157 -0.70 -4.63 12.00
CA ALA A 157 -0.12 -3.29 11.92
C ALA A 157 -0.63 -2.39 13.06
N LYS A 158 -1.91 -2.47 13.38
CA LYS A 158 -2.51 -1.72 14.49
C LYS A 158 -1.93 -2.15 15.84
N GLU A 159 -1.76 -3.45 16.05
CA GLU A 159 -1.14 -3.98 17.27
C GLU A 159 0.29 -3.48 17.42
N ASP A 160 1.10 -3.60 16.38
CA ASP A 160 2.50 -3.15 16.38
C ASP A 160 2.60 -1.64 16.61
N TYR A 161 1.71 -0.85 16.01
CA TYR A 161 1.63 0.59 16.19
C TYR A 161 1.31 0.95 17.65
N LEU A 162 0.26 0.35 18.22
CA LEU A 162 -0.15 0.64 19.58
C LEU A 162 0.92 0.25 20.61
N MET A 163 1.52 -0.91 20.42
CA MET A 163 2.63 -1.37 21.27
C MET A 163 3.81 -0.41 21.16
N GLY A 164 4.24 -0.09 19.95
CA GLY A 164 5.37 0.78 19.71
C GLY A 164 5.20 2.17 20.34
N ILE A 165 4.07 2.83 20.08
CA ILE A 165 3.80 4.17 20.58
C ILE A 165 3.67 4.17 22.12
N ASN A 166 2.87 3.29 22.68
CA ASN A 166 2.57 3.33 24.13
C ASN A 166 3.77 2.90 24.98
N PHE A 167 4.45 1.82 24.60
CA PHE A 167 5.62 1.37 25.34
C PHE A 167 6.80 2.34 25.22
N SER A 168 7.06 2.85 24.02
CA SER A 168 8.13 3.80 23.78
C SER A 168 7.95 5.06 24.63
N ARG A 169 6.76 5.63 24.67
CA ARG A 169 6.45 6.82 25.49
C ARG A 169 6.53 6.53 26.99
N LEU A 170 5.97 5.39 27.42
CA LEU A 170 6.00 4.99 28.82
C LEU A 170 7.43 4.81 29.32
N LEU A 171 8.26 4.06 28.61
CA LEU A 171 9.66 3.81 29.00
C LEU A 171 10.45 5.10 29.06
N THR A 172 10.28 6.00 28.08
CA THR A 172 10.97 7.27 28.04
C THR A 172 10.59 8.14 29.24
N LEU A 173 9.29 8.25 29.54
CA LEU A 173 8.79 9.08 30.65
C LEU A 173 9.18 8.52 32.02
N LYS A 174 9.27 7.21 32.15
CA LYS A 174 9.70 6.58 33.40
C LYS A 174 11.19 6.72 33.69
N ARG A 175 12.00 6.98 32.66
CA ARG A 175 13.43 7.19 32.80
C ARG A 175 13.80 8.64 33.09
N SER A 176 12.94 9.56 32.76
CA SER A 176 13.16 10.98 33.05
C SER A 176 12.55 11.34 34.38
#